data_50fb8614bdbf96329bc43a18df37bc67
#
_entry.id   50fb8614bdbf96329bc43a18df37bc67
#
_cell.length_a   1.000
_cell.length_b   1.000
_cell.length_c   1.000
_cell.angle_alpha   90.00
_cell.angle_beta   90.00
_cell.angle_gamma   90.00
#
_symmetry.space_group_name_H-M   'P 1'
#
loop_
_entity.id
_entity.type
_entity.pdbx_description
1 polymer ?
#
loop_
_entity_poly.entity_id
_entity_poly.type
_entity_poly.pdbx_seq_one_letter_code
_entity_poly.pdbx_strand_id
1 'polypeptide(L)'
;MRKKIVGIVFSVSLLLTSVITIGTISLPKSENILLSGSSLQVEVITGGLGLTAILRNTGKENLTQINWDITCNGGLVILGKKTTGTIPLLRGDSSEIIKVPLIIGFGKTSITVTAQAAEGDDAIKTNQANLLGIFLKILPGDAGALTATIQKIMQGLRSPTVITNAGDQSNRLIIGEQTGKIFIYKNGSRLTTPFLDLSTKMVKLSKIYDERGLLGLTFHPDYENNGRFFVYYSAPSSDPNLNCDSILAEYQVSSENPDVADSSSEKILVRIGEPEMNHKGGQLAFGPDGYLYVGVGDGGGAGDQHGTIGNGQNISTILGKILRLDVDTGTPYGIPSDNPFVGQEGLDEIYAYGFRNPYRFSFDRESGRLFVADVGQDLWEELDIVINGGNYGWRIMEGNHPYDPALATTLNISLESLQYPIFEYSHDVGHSIIGGYLYQGSSSPDAVGSYVFGDWSTGFLKPGGKLYYLQENTSGVWHRFEFNLIKDRPLNRFILGFGEDESGELYMLTSWATGSLLPSGEVWSIKIE
;
A
#
# COMPACT_ATOMS: atom_id res chain seq x y z
N MET A 1 25.27 -37.06 45.38
CA MET A 1 25.37 -36.35 44.11
C MET A 1 25.10 -37.27 42.92
N ARG A 2 23.91 -37.71 42.71
CA ARG A 2 23.51 -38.49 41.53
C ARG A 2 21.96 -38.48 41.45
N LYS A 3 21.37 -37.40 40.96
CA LYS A 3 19.93 -37.32 40.59
C LYS A 3 19.64 -35.94 39.96
N LYS A 4 20.13 -35.71 38.74
CA LYS A 4 19.71 -34.53 37.96
C LYS A 4 20.05 -34.62 36.43
N ILE A 5 20.07 -35.82 35.85
CA ILE A 5 20.36 -35.95 34.40
C ILE A 5 19.25 -36.73 33.64
N VAL A 6 18.17 -37.15 34.31
CA VAL A 6 17.12 -37.96 33.65
C VAL A 6 15.91 -37.07 33.20
N GLY A 7 15.87 -35.76 33.54
CA GLY A 7 14.71 -34.90 33.24
C GLY A 7 14.66 -34.21 31.89
N ILE A 8 15.75 -34.26 31.10
CA ILE A 8 15.82 -33.44 29.85
C ILE A 8 15.53 -34.25 28.57
N VAL A 9 15.57 -35.57 28.63
CA VAL A 9 15.36 -36.43 27.45
C VAL A 9 13.88 -36.73 27.18
N PHE A 10 12.97 -36.56 28.17
CA PHE A 10 11.54 -36.83 27.99
C PHE A 10 10.70 -35.65 27.48
N SER A 11 11.25 -34.42 27.46
CA SER A 11 10.52 -33.24 26.98
C SER A 11 10.62 -33.01 25.47
N VAL A 12 11.51 -33.71 24.78
CA VAL A 12 11.70 -33.53 23.33
C VAL A 12 10.80 -34.47 22.50
N SER A 13 10.33 -35.57 23.11
CA SER A 13 9.45 -36.52 22.39
C SER A 13 7.96 -36.14 22.37
N LEU A 14 7.51 -35.15 23.15
CA LEU A 14 6.10 -34.75 23.20
C LEU A 14 5.78 -33.52 22.34
N LEU A 15 6.78 -32.91 21.69
CA LEU A 15 6.61 -31.74 20.80
C LEU A 15 6.53 -32.08 19.32
N LEU A 16 6.55 -33.36 18.97
CA LEU A 16 6.58 -33.83 17.57
C LEU A 16 5.23 -34.32 17.02
N THR A 17 4.13 -34.21 17.77
CA THR A 17 2.81 -34.73 17.31
C THR A 17 1.69 -33.70 17.20
N SER A 18 1.96 -32.42 17.29
CA SER A 18 0.90 -31.42 17.13
C SER A 18 1.36 -30.19 16.34
N VAL A 19 1.74 -30.34 15.11
CA VAL A 19 1.66 -29.26 14.11
C VAL A 19 1.66 -29.84 12.71
N ILE A 20 0.51 -30.19 12.19
CA ILE A 20 0.23 -30.11 10.76
C ILE A 20 -1.20 -29.56 10.65
N THR A 21 -1.33 -28.27 10.75
CA THR A 21 -2.39 -27.56 10.05
C THR A 21 -1.69 -26.71 9.00
N ILE A 22 -1.78 -27.13 7.76
CA ILE A 22 -1.21 -26.41 6.61
C ILE A 22 -2.16 -25.23 6.36
N GLY A 23 -1.85 -24.08 6.96
CA GLY A 23 -2.31 -22.81 6.45
C GLY A 23 -1.53 -22.49 5.17
N THR A 24 -2.19 -22.21 4.09
CA THR A 24 -1.57 -21.72 2.85
C THR A 24 -0.98 -20.34 3.13
N ILE A 25 0.32 -20.27 3.39
CA ILE A 25 1.05 -19.02 3.53
C ILE A 25 1.37 -18.54 2.12
N SER A 26 0.80 -17.41 1.69
CA SER A 26 1.30 -16.71 0.52
C SER A 26 2.64 -16.06 0.88
N LEU A 27 3.68 -16.48 0.20
CA LEU A 27 5.06 -16.10 0.52
C LEU A 27 5.55 -15.02 -0.45
N PRO A 28 6.43 -14.10 -0.01
CA PRO A 28 7.04 -13.14 -0.92
C PRO A 28 7.86 -13.86 -1.98
N LYS A 29 7.69 -13.49 -3.23
CA LYS A 29 8.44 -14.02 -4.38
C LYS A 29 9.77 -13.29 -4.50
N SER A 30 10.85 -13.99 -4.75
CA SER A 30 12.15 -13.46 -5.11
C SER A 30 12.40 -13.63 -6.62
N GLU A 31 13.24 -12.79 -7.21
CA GLU A 31 13.44 -12.72 -8.66
C GLU A 31 13.91 -14.00 -9.32
N ASN A 32 13.33 -14.27 -10.51
CA ASN A 32 13.85 -15.20 -11.50
C ASN A 32 14.77 -14.45 -12.47
N ILE A 33 16.01 -14.90 -12.64
CA ILE A 33 16.75 -14.53 -13.84
C ILE A 33 16.10 -15.33 -14.98
N LEU A 34 15.25 -14.69 -15.76
CA LEU A 34 14.75 -15.26 -17.00
C LEU A 34 15.87 -15.18 -18.04
N LEU A 35 16.38 -16.32 -18.44
CA LEU A 35 17.06 -16.41 -19.72
C LEU A 35 15.98 -16.19 -20.78
N SER A 36 16.16 -15.22 -21.65
CA SER A 36 15.13 -14.78 -22.60
C SER A 36 14.64 -15.95 -23.46
N GLY A 37 13.40 -16.38 -23.24
CA GLY A 37 12.74 -17.44 -23.99
C GLY A 37 12.40 -18.71 -23.22
N SER A 38 12.87 -18.89 -21.97
CA SER A 38 12.54 -20.08 -21.17
C SER A 38 11.14 -20.03 -20.58
N SER A 39 10.38 -21.13 -20.72
CA SER A 39 9.10 -21.32 -20.07
C SER A 39 9.23 -21.89 -18.65
N LEU A 40 10.40 -22.36 -18.24
CA LEU A 40 10.67 -22.91 -16.91
C LEU A 40 11.09 -21.79 -15.95
N GLN A 41 10.49 -21.77 -14.76
CA GLN A 41 10.76 -20.76 -13.73
C GLN A 41 10.91 -21.37 -12.34
N VAL A 42 11.76 -20.79 -11.48
CA VAL A 42 11.77 -21.04 -10.04
C VAL A 42 10.96 -19.91 -9.37
N GLU A 43 9.72 -20.18 -8.95
CA GLU A 43 8.84 -19.14 -8.39
C GLU A 43 9.19 -18.78 -6.96
N VAL A 44 9.26 -19.75 -6.06
CA VAL A 44 9.35 -19.53 -4.62
C VAL A 44 10.47 -20.36 -4.03
N ILE A 45 11.24 -19.78 -3.11
CA ILE A 45 12.18 -20.47 -2.23
C ILE A 45 11.81 -20.13 -0.80
N THR A 46 11.46 -21.15 0.01
CA THR A 46 11.09 -20.97 1.41
C THR A 46 11.97 -21.78 2.33
N GLY A 47 12.25 -21.21 3.50
CA GLY A 47 13.02 -21.85 4.56
C GLY A 47 12.13 -22.56 5.61
N GLY A 48 12.73 -22.88 6.74
CA GLY A 48 12.13 -23.58 7.87
C GLY A 48 13.11 -24.58 8.46
N LEU A 49 12.69 -25.82 8.74
CA LEU A 49 13.59 -26.93 9.10
C LEU A 49 14.47 -27.36 7.92
N GLY A 50 13.98 -27.19 6.70
CA GLY A 50 14.64 -27.46 5.43
C GLY A 50 14.36 -26.33 4.44
N LEU A 51 14.23 -26.69 3.17
CA LEU A 51 13.97 -25.76 2.08
C LEU A 51 12.91 -26.35 1.14
N THR A 52 12.02 -25.49 0.68
CA THR A 52 11.04 -25.80 -0.36
C THR A 52 11.21 -24.79 -1.49
N ALA A 53 11.21 -25.26 -2.75
CA ALA A 53 11.16 -24.40 -3.93
C ALA A 53 10.04 -24.89 -4.86
N ILE A 54 9.46 -23.96 -5.62
CA ILE A 54 8.41 -24.24 -6.60
C ILE A 54 8.99 -24.00 -7.99
N LEU A 55 8.96 -25.03 -8.83
CA LEU A 55 9.25 -24.95 -10.26
C LEU A 55 7.94 -24.81 -11.02
N ARG A 56 7.84 -23.86 -11.93
CA ARG A 56 6.67 -23.61 -12.75
C ARG A 56 7.02 -23.68 -14.23
N ASN A 57 6.18 -24.34 -15.00
CA ASN A 57 6.14 -24.22 -16.44
C ASN A 57 5.08 -23.17 -16.82
N THR A 58 5.51 -22.02 -17.33
CA THR A 58 4.64 -20.93 -17.77
C THR A 58 4.27 -21.04 -19.25
N GLY A 59 4.86 -22.03 -19.95
CA GLY A 59 4.51 -22.36 -21.33
C GLY A 59 3.30 -23.28 -21.41
N LYS A 60 2.72 -23.41 -22.62
CA LYS A 60 1.59 -24.32 -22.88
C LYS A 60 2.03 -25.75 -23.15
N GLU A 61 3.26 -25.94 -23.61
CA GLU A 61 3.83 -27.25 -23.91
C GLU A 61 4.37 -27.90 -22.64
N ASN A 62 4.41 -29.25 -22.63
CA ASN A 62 4.96 -29.99 -21.51
C ASN A 62 6.49 -29.96 -21.54
N LEU A 63 7.11 -29.81 -20.37
CA LEU A 63 8.55 -29.96 -20.18
C LEU A 63 8.86 -31.33 -19.58
N THR A 64 9.93 -32.00 -20.07
CA THR A 64 10.29 -33.34 -19.66
C THR A 64 11.70 -33.41 -19.07
N GLN A 65 11.95 -34.44 -18.24
CA GLN A 65 13.27 -34.73 -17.66
C GLN A 65 13.94 -33.48 -17.05
N ILE A 66 13.19 -32.71 -16.23
CA ILE A 66 13.70 -31.49 -15.60
C ILE A 66 14.66 -31.90 -14.49
N ASN A 67 15.94 -31.72 -14.72
CA ASN A 67 16.98 -31.91 -13.71
C ASN A 67 17.12 -30.65 -12.89
N TRP A 68 17.03 -30.77 -11.58
CA TRP A 68 17.17 -29.64 -10.67
C TRP A 68 18.24 -29.90 -9.60
N ASP A 69 18.84 -28.81 -9.13
CA ASP A 69 19.69 -28.82 -7.95
C ASP A 69 19.43 -27.61 -7.05
N ILE A 70 19.63 -27.85 -5.74
CA ILE A 70 19.59 -26.83 -4.70
C ILE A 70 20.93 -26.84 -3.99
N THR A 71 21.63 -25.73 -4.00
CA THR A 71 22.94 -25.56 -3.36
C THR A 71 22.91 -24.46 -2.31
N CYS A 72 23.64 -24.70 -1.19
CA CYS A 72 23.86 -23.72 -0.12
C CYS A 72 25.34 -23.37 -0.07
N ASN A 73 25.68 -22.10 -0.35
CA ASN A 73 27.05 -21.59 -0.39
C ASN A 73 27.25 -20.49 0.66
N GLY A 74 28.35 -20.56 1.41
CA GLY A 74 28.64 -19.64 2.53
C GLY A 74 28.14 -20.18 3.87
N GLY A 75 28.59 -19.56 4.97
CA GLY A 75 28.35 -20.07 6.32
C GLY A 75 28.99 -21.43 6.58
N LEU A 76 28.60 -22.05 7.71
CA LEU A 76 28.95 -23.42 8.04
C LEU A 76 27.74 -24.33 7.76
N VAL A 77 27.66 -24.97 6.60
CA VAL A 77 26.61 -25.92 6.27
C VAL A 77 27.10 -27.33 6.54
N ILE A 78 26.52 -27.96 7.55
CA ILE A 78 26.90 -29.32 8.04
C ILE A 78 26.12 -30.40 7.27
N LEU A 79 24.82 -30.14 6.98
CA LEU A 79 23.93 -31.06 6.26
C LEU A 79 23.08 -30.28 5.26
N GLY A 80 22.77 -30.87 4.12
CA GLY A 80 21.91 -30.29 3.09
C GLY A 80 22.61 -29.26 2.21
N LYS A 81 23.94 -29.33 2.08
CA LYS A 81 24.74 -28.39 1.27
C LYS A 81 24.38 -28.43 -0.22
N LYS A 82 24.06 -29.62 -0.74
CA LYS A 82 23.60 -29.83 -2.12
C LYS A 82 22.58 -30.97 -2.16
N THR A 83 21.49 -30.73 -2.88
CA THR A 83 20.44 -31.72 -3.14
C THR A 83 20.06 -31.65 -4.61
N THR A 84 19.89 -32.79 -5.26
CA THR A 84 19.54 -32.88 -6.69
C THR A 84 18.37 -33.82 -6.89
N GLY A 85 17.65 -33.64 -7.98
CA GLY A 85 16.57 -34.55 -8.37
C GLY A 85 16.13 -34.30 -9.81
N THR A 86 15.14 -35.08 -10.24
CA THR A 86 14.58 -34.99 -11.59
C THR A 86 13.06 -35.04 -11.51
N ILE A 87 12.38 -34.13 -12.22
CA ILE A 87 10.94 -34.17 -12.47
C ILE A 87 10.75 -34.80 -13.86
N PRO A 88 10.10 -35.96 -13.98
CA PRO A 88 9.95 -36.62 -15.28
C PRO A 88 9.11 -35.84 -16.27
N LEU A 89 8.07 -35.11 -15.78
CA LEU A 89 7.13 -34.37 -16.60
C LEU A 89 6.54 -33.18 -15.79
N LEU A 90 6.62 -31.98 -16.33
CA LEU A 90 5.94 -30.77 -15.83
C LEU A 90 5.04 -30.24 -16.94
N ARG A 91 3.74 -30.37 -16.75
CA ARG A 91 2.75 -29.97 -17.76
C ARG A 91 2.76 -28.47 -17.99
N GLY A 92 2.30 -28.04 -19.16
CA GLY A 92 2.07 -26.63 -19.43
C GLY A 92 1.14 -25.99 -18.38
N ASP A 93 1.40 -24.73 -18.02
CA ASP A 93 0.69 -23.96 -16.99
C ASP A 93 0.61 -24.64 -15.61
N SER A 94 1.56 -25.51 -15.26
CA SER A 94 1.58 -26.22 -13.97
C SER A 94 2.84 -25.98 -13.16
N SER A 95 2.78 -26.32 -11.87
CA SER A 95 3.90 -26.19 -10.93
C SER A 95 4.16 -27.50 -10.19
N GLU A 96 5.43 -27.72 -9.81
CA GLU A 96 5.87 -28.86 -9.01
C GLU A 96 6.75 -28.38 -7.84
N ILE A 97 6.62 -29.05 -6.69
CA ILE A 97 7.32 -28.68 -5.45
C ILE A 97 8.54 -29.58 -5.26
N ILE A 98 9.72 -28.95 -5.18
CA ILE A 98 10.97 -29.63 -4.80
C ILE A 98 11.38 -29.28 -3.38
N LYS A 99 11.96 -30.24 -2.63
CA LYS A 99 12.25 -30.06 -1.20
C LYS A 99 13.62 -30.59 -0.79
N VAL A 100 14.27 -29.85 0.12
CA VAL A 100 15.35 -30.34 0.97
C VAL A 100 14.77 -30.51 2.37
N PRO A 101 14.59 -31.74 2.87
CA PRO A 101 13.84 -31.97 4.12
C PRO A 101 14.49 -31.35 5.34
N LEU A 102 15.82 -31.26 5.36
CA LEU A 102 16.57 -30.73 6.50
C LEU A 102 17.88 -30.10 6.03
N ILE A 103 18.14 -28.87 6.51
CA ILE A 103 19.42 -28.19 6.37
C ILE A 103 19.92 -27.83 7.77
N ILE A 104 21.17 -28.18 8.07
CA ILE A 104 21.80 -27.88 9.36
C ILE A 104 23.04 -27.04 9.14
N GLY A 105 23.15 -25.92 9.88
CA GLY A 105 24.32 -25.06 9.77
C GLY A 105 24.20 -23.77 10.57
N PHE A 106 25.16 -22.87 10.41
CA PHE A 106 25.22 -21.57 11.08
C PHE A 106 25.79 -20.51 10.15
N GLY A 107 25.24 -19.30 10.27
CA GLY A 107 25.71 -18.11 9.55
C GLY A 107 24.95 -17.80 8.26
N LYS A 108 25.41 -16.77 7.56
CA LYS A 108 24.82 -16.36 6.26
C LYS A 108 25.21 -17.35 5.18
N THR A 109 24.23 -17.74 4.35
CA THR A 109 24.43 -18.64 3.21
C THR A 109 23.63 -18.13 2.01
N SER A 110 24.15 -18.36 0.81
CA SER A 110 23.44 -18.14 -0.45
C SER A 110 22.84 -19.46 -0.90
N ILE A 111 21.55 -19.47 -1.19
CA ILE A 111 20.81 -20.66 -1.69
C ILE A 111 20.52 -20.43 -3.15
N THR A 112 21.02 -21.32 -4.00
CA THR A 112 20.76 -21.30 -5.43
C THR A 112 19.97 -22.54 -5.81
N VAL A 113 18.85 -22.34 -6.49
CA VAL A 113 18.05 -23.38 -7.15
C VAL A 113 18.26 -23.26 -8.63
N THR A 114 18.66 -24.32 -9.28
CA THR A 114 18.74 -24.43 -10.75
C THR A 114 17.83 -25.54 -11.23
N ALA A 115 17.27 -25.37 -12.41
CA ALA A 115 16.47 -26.39 -13.08
C ALA A 115 16.70 -26.30 -14.59
N GLN A 116 16.79 -27.48 -15.27
CA GLN A 116 17.00 -27.56 -16.70
C GLN A 116 16.15 -28.71 -17.28
N ALA A 117 15.33 -28.39 -18.28
CA ALA A 117 14.49 -29.33 -19.00
C ALA A 117 15.23 -29.92 -20.22
N ALA A 118 14.78 -31.10 -20.69
CA ALA A 118 15.34 -31.73 -21.88
C ALA A 118 15.12 -30.91 -23.15
N GLU A 119 14.07 -30.10 -23.18
CA GLU A 119 13.72 -29.19 -24.27
C GLU A 119 14.65 -27.98 -24.39
N GLY A 120 15.56 -27.79 -23.42
CA GLY A 120 16.52 -26.67 -23.38
C GLY A 120 16.09 -25.51 -22.52
N ASP A 121 14.89 -25.57 -21.95
CA ASP A 121 14.43 -24.59 -20.96
C ASP A 121 15.23 -24.72 -19.67
N ASP A 122 15.67 -23.58 -19.12
CA ASP A 122 16.41 -23.52 -17.87
C ASP A 122 15.91 -22.38 -16.96
N ALA A 123 16.13 -22.56 -15.68
CA ALA A 123 15.79 -21.58 -14.66
C ALA A 123 16.83 -21.59 -13.54
N ILE A 124 17.15 -20.40 -13.05
CA ILE A 124 18.03 -20.22 -11.90
C ILE A 124 17.46 -19.15 -10.97
N LYS A 125 17.52 -19.42 -9.65
CA LYS A 125 17.15 -18.46 -8.63
C LYS A 125 18.05 -18.55 -7.43
N THR A 126 18.54 -17.41 -6.94
CA THR A 126 19.41 -17.32 -5.78
C THR A 126 18.78 -16.45 -4.71
N ASN A 127 18.74 -16.93 -3.47
CA ASN A 127 18.33 -16.18 -2.29
C ASN A 127 19.40 -16.20 -1.22
N GLN A 128 19.52 -15.09 -0.47
CA GLN A 128 20.32 -15.08 0.76
C GLN A 128 19.50 -15.70 1.91
N ALA A 129 20.19 -16.34 2.85
CA ALA A 129 19.54 -16.95 4.00
C ALA A 129 20.46 -16.89 5.24
N ASN A 130 19.85 -16.99 6.42
CA ASN A 130 20.56 -17.24 7.67
C ASN A 130 20.27 -18.65 8.17
N LEU A 131 21.32 -19.42 8.44
CA LEU A 131 21.27 -20.70 9.12
C LEU A 131 21.44 -20.53 10.61
N LEU A 132 20.50 -21.04 11.41
CA LEU A 132 20.48 -20.99 12.87
C LEU A 132 20.24 -22.40 13.43
N GLY A 133 21.27 -23.25 13.38
CA GLY A 133 21.15 -24.67 13.75
C GLY A 133 20.37 -25.44 12.70
N ILE A 134 19.14 -25.86 13.03
CA ILE A 134 18.23 -26.59 12.13
C ILE A 134 17.22 -25.67 11.42
N PHE A 135 17.22 -24.36 11.71
CA PHE A 135 16.32 -23.40 11.10
C PHE A 135 17.03 -22.60 10.01
N LEU A 136 16.42 -22.59 8.84
CA LEU A 136 16.82 -21.79 7.69
C LEU A 136 15.81 -20.62 7.55
N LYS A 137 16.31 -19.41 7.73
CA LYS A 137 15.53 -18.18 7.44
C LYS A 137 15.99 -17.63 6.10
N ILE A 138 15.15 -17.74 5.07
CA ILE A 138 15.39 -17.03 3.81
C ILE A 138 15.31 -15.54 4.12
N LEU A 139 16.33 -14.81 3.69
CA LEU A 139 16.30 -13.35 3.70
C LEU A 139 15.49 -12.89 2.49
N PRO A 140 14.80 -11.76 2.58
CA PRO A 140 14.20 -11.14 1.40
C PRO A 140 15.26 -11.08 0.31
N GLY A 141 14.90 -11.47 -0.91
CA GLY A 141 15.88 -11.65 -2.00
C GLY A 141 16.55 -10.32 -2.37
N ASP A 142 17.88 -10.30 -2.27
CA ASP A 142 18.70 -9.10 -2.46
C ASP A 142 19.41 -9.04 -3.83
N ALA A 143 19.14 -9.94 -4.76
CA ALA A 143 19.68 -9.81 -6.11
C ALA A 143 18.72 -8.97 -6.97
N GLY A 144 18.86 -7.64 -6.87
CA GLY A 144 18.06 -6.69 -7.64
C GLY A 144 17.09 -5.82 -6.82
N ALA A 145 16.97 -6.03 -5.49
CA ALA A 145 16.13 -5.16 -4.67
C ALA A 145 16.67 -3.72 -4.68
N LEU A 146 15.80 -2.78 -5.06
CA LEU A 146 16.14 -1.36 -5.06
C LEU A 146 16.59 -0.94 -3.65
N THR A 147 17.60 -0.10 -3.63
CA THR A 147 18.13 0.50 -2.41
C THR A 147 17.50 1.87 -2.23
N ALA A 148 17.13 2.24 -1.02
CA ALA A 148 16.64 3.59 -0.74
C ALA A 148 17.49 4.29 0.31
N THR A 149 17.93 5.50 -0.02
CA THR A 149 18.48 6.46 0.94
C THR A 149 17.35 7.41 1.35
N ILE A 150 17.04 7.44 2.65
CA ILE A 150 16.06 8.38 3.20
C ILE A 150 16.79 9.51 3.94
N GLN A 151 16.42 10.75 3.62
CA GLN A 151 17.00 11.94 4.26
C GLN A 151 15.89 12.78 4.88
N LYS A 152 16.02 13.08 6.18
CA LYS A 152 15.08 13.96 6.84
C LYS A 152 15.32 15.41 6.40
N ILE A 153 14.27 16.04 5.86
CA ILE A 153 14.31 17.43 5.40
C ILE A 153 13.54 18.38 6.32
N MET A 154 12.56 17.88 7.07
CA MET A 154 11.76 18.69 8.00
C MET A 154 11.36 17.88 9.23
N GLN A 155 11.14 18.55 10.36
CA GLN A 155 10.63 17.95 11.60
C GLN A 155 9.80 18.97 12.40
N GLY A 156 9.17 18.49 13.47
CA GLY A 156 8.40 19.33 14.38
C GLY A 156 6.98 19.61 13.89
N LEU A 157 6.45 18.74 13.03
CA LEU A 157 5.06 18.76 12.55
C LEU A 157 4.14 18.00 13.52
N ARG A 158 2.85 18.34 13.52
CA ARG A 158 1.81 17.65 14.30
C ARG A 158 1.00 16.74 13.42
N SER A 159 1.39 15.43 13.40
CA SER A 159 0.72 14.42 12.59
C SER A 159 0.52 14.87 11.13
N PRO A 160 1.60 15.03 10.34
CA PRO A 160 1.47 15.44 8.95
C PRO A 160 0.75 14.35 8.15
N THR A 161 -0.28 14.73 7.37
CA THR A 161 -1.13 13.80 6.60
C THR A 161 -0.98 13.97 5.10
N VAL A 162 -0.59 15.16 4.65
CA VAL A 162 -0.50 15.49 3.22
C VAL A 162 0.84 16.15 2.92
N ILE A 163 1.45 15.75 1.81
CA ILE A 163 2.55 16.47 1.17
C ILE A 163 2.33 16.43 -0.34
N THR A 164 2.44 17.58 -0.98
CA THR A 164 2.19 17.74 -2.42
C THR A 164 2.97 18.96 -2.95
N ASN A 165 2.88 19.19 -4.24
CA ASN A 165 3.37 20.38 -4.93
C ASN A 165 2.20 21.10 -5.61
N ALA A 166 2.44 22.32 -6.06
CA ALA A 166 1.39 23.14 -6.69
C ALA A 166 1.39 23.03 -8.24
N GLY A 167 2.39 22.40 -8.84
CA GLY A 167 2.56 22.33 -10.29
C GLY A 167 2.83 23.69 -10.98
N ASP A 168 3.28 24.69 -10.20
CA ASP A 168 3.46 26.08 -10.62
C ASP A 168 4.93 26.45 -10.88
N GLN A 169 5.79 25.46 -11.07
CA GLN A 169 7.23 25.59 -11.32
C GLN A 169 8.01 26.25 -10.17
N SER A 170 7.38 26.43 -9.02
CA SER A 170 8.01 27.03 -7.82
C SER A 170 8.91 26.07 -7.05
N ASN A 171 8.80 24.77 -7.30
CA ASN A 171 9.51 23.69 -6.60
C ASN A 171 9.31 23.74 -5.07
N ARG A 172 8.18 24.29 -4.59
CA ARG A 172 7.83 24.31 -3.18
C ARG A 172 7.00 23.08 -2.82
N LEU A 173 7.29 22.49 -1.66
CA LEU A 173 6.46 21.44 -1.09
C LEU A 173 5.43 22.06 -0.15
N ILE A 174 4.21 21.58 -0.25
CA ILE A 174 3.11 22.02 0.59
C ILE A 174 2.71 20.87 1.50
N ILE A 175 2.76 21.10 2.82
CA ILE A 175 2.58 20.05 3.83
C ILE A 175 1.40 20.40 4.74
N GLY A 176 0.39 19.50 4.80
CA GLY A 176 -0.76 19.61 5.69
C GLY A 176 -0.54 18.81 6.98
N GLU A 177 -0.78 19.47 8.12
CA GLU A 177 -0.90 18.81 9.42
C GLU A 177 -2.35 18.39 9.67
N GLN A 178 -2.57 17.23 10.25
CA GLN A 178 -3.90 16.77 10.68
C GLN A 178 -4.67 17.82 11.50
N THR A 179 -3.94 18.66 12.23
CA THR A 179 -4.45 19.76 13.07
C THR A 179 -5.01 20.95 12.30
N GLY A 180 -4.96 20.96 10.96
CA GLY A 180 -5.56 21.95 10.08
C GLY A 180 -4.62 23.04 9.57
N LYS A 181 -3.35 22.99 9.90
CA LYS A 181 -2.36 23.93 9.36
C LYS A 181 -1.68 23.39 8.12
N ILE A 182 -1.57 24.20 7.10
CA ILE A 182 -0.84 23.91 5.87
C ILE A 182 0.39 24.80 5.83
N PHE A 183 1.57 24.20 5.63
CA PHE A 183 2.85 24.91 5.59
C PHE A 183 3.51 24.75 4.22
N ILE A 184 4.34 25.71 3.87
CA ILE A 184 5.22 25.66 2.71
C ILE A 184 6.65 25.38 3.16
N TYR A 185 7.30 24.43 2.47
CA TYR A 185 8.74 24.20 2.50
C TYR A 185 9.35 24.71 1.21
N LYS A 186 10.26 25.68 1.31
CA LYS A 186 10.86 26.39 0.18
C LYS A 186 12.30 26.77 0.53
N ASN A 187 13.22 26.64 -0.40
CA ASN A 187 14.63 26.99 -0.21
C ASN A 187 15.26 26.32 1.03
N GLY A 188 14.97 25.04 1.26
CA GLY A 188 15.56 24.25 2.36
C GLY A 188 14.97 24.54 3.75
N SER A 189 13.86 25.31 3.87
CA SER A 189 13.26 25.64 5.16
C SER A 189 11.73 25.75 5.09
N ARG A 190 11.08 25.46 6.25
CA ARG A 190 9.66 25.70 6.44
C ARG A 190 9.40 27.21 6.64
N LEU A 191 8.47 27.78 5.92
CA LEU A 191 7.99 29.13 6.17
C LEU A 191 7.29 29.20 7.55
N THR A 192 7.46 30.31 8.25
CA THR A 192 6.92 30.50 9.61
C THR A 192 5.41 30.75 9.60
N THR A 193 4.91 31.45 8.58
CA THR A 193 3.49 31.70 8.37
C THR A 193 2.86 30.49 7.67
N PRO A 194 1.76 29.91 8.19
CA PRO A 194 1.02 28.89 7.46
C PRO A 194 0.49 29.42 6.13
N PHE A 195 0.46 28.58 5.10
CA PHE A 195 -0.22 28.86 3.84
C PHE A 195 -1.74 29.02 4.07
N LEU A 196 -2.32 28.11 4.88
CA LEU A 196 -3.71 28.17 5.34
C LEU A 196 -3.82 27.60 6.74
N ASP A 197 -4.71 28.15 7.58
CA ASP A 197 -5.03 27.63 8.91
C ASP A 197 -6.55 27.38 9.04
N LEU A 198 -6.93 26.10 9.05
CA LEU A 198 -8.31 25.61 9.19
C LEU A 198 -8.65 25.19 10.62
N SER A 199 -7.73 25.34 11.58
CA SER A 199 -7.87 24.77 12.93
C SER A 199 -9.13 25.24 13.67
N THR A 200 -9.65 26.42 13.36
CA THR A 200 -10.88 26.97 13.98
C THR A 200 -12.17 26.44 13.34
N LYS A 201 -12.09 25.84 12.15
CA LYS A 201 -13.24 25.28 11.42
C LYS A 201 -13.44 23.79 11.69
N MET A 202 -12.41 23.13 12.22
CA MET A 202 -12.36 21.69 12.36
C MET A 202 -12.91 21.19 13.69
N VAL A 203 -13.27 19.91 13.72
CA VAL A 203 -13.57 19.20 14.96
C VAL A 203 -12.36 19.22 15.89
N LYS A 204 -12.61 19.17 17.20
CA LYS A 204 -11.54 18.95 18.16
C LYS A 204 -11.03 17.51 18.07
N LEU A 205 -9.78 17.36 17.69
CA LEU A 205 -9.14 16.07 17.56
C LEU A 205 -8.80 15.45 18.92
N SER A 206 -8.87 14.10 18.99
CA SER A 206 -8.24 13.33 20.05
C SER A 206 -6.72 13.53 19.99
N LYS A 207 -6.09 13.59 21.16
CA LYS A 207 -4.63 13.82 21.23
C LYS A 207 -3.79 12.58 21.01
N ILE A 208 -4.37 11.38 21.20
CA ILE A 208 -3.65 10.12 21.16
C ILE A 208 -3.82 9.44 19.79
N TYR A 209 -5.08 9.37 19.32
CA TYR A 209 -5.43 8.77 18.04
C TYR A 209 -6.70 9.42 17.52
N ASP A 210 -6.72 9.80 16.26
CA ASP A 210 -7.87 10.33 15.54
C ASP A 210 -7.65 10.14 14.03
N GLU A 211 -8.69 9.79 13.30
CA GLU A 211 -8.64 9.71 11.84
C GLU A 211 -9.29 10.94 11.18
N ARG A 212 -9.91 11.80 11.97
CA ARG A 212 -10.44 13.08 11.51
C ARG A 212 -9.33 14.12 11.39
N GLY A 213 -9.63 15.22 10.76
CA GLY A 213 -8.68 16.33 10.65
C GLY A 213 -8.61 16.89 9.25
N LEU A 214 -7.51 17.55 8.92
CA LEU A 214 -7.15 17.89 7.55
C LEU A 214 -6.52 16.64 6.91
N LEU A 215 -7.19 16.07 5.89
CA LEU A 215 -6.83 14.78 5.31
C LEU A 215 -6.44 14.86 3.83
N GLY A 216 -6.91 15.89 3.10
CA GLY A 216 -6.63 16.06 1.69
C GLY A 216 -6.26 17.50 1.33
N LEU A 217 -5.38 17.62 0.34
CA LEU A 217 -4.99 18.85 -0.31
C LEU A 217 -4.54 18.54 -1.72
N THR A 218 -5.06 19.27 -2.70
CA THR A 218 -4.59 19.23 -4.08
C THR A 218 -4.74 20.58 -4.74
N PHE A 219 -3.93 20.86 -5.74
CA PHE A 219 -3.96 22.08 -6.52
C PHE A 219 -4.62 21.81 -7.86
N HIS A 220 -5.34 22.82 -8.37
CA HIS A 220 -5.93 22.73 -9.70
C HIS A 220 -4.84 22.55 -10.76
N PRO A 221 -5.03 21.75 -11.83
CA PRO A 221 -4.01 21.57 -12.88
C PRO A 221 -3.53 22.89 -13.50
N ASP A 222 -4.39 23.90 -13.56
CA ASP A 222 -4.08 25.26 -14.02
C ASP A 222 -3.85 26.27 -12.88
N TYR A 223 -3.32 25.79 -11.73
CA TYR A 223 -3.12 26.62 -10.54
C TYR A 223 -2.24 27.83 -10.78
N GLU A 224 -1.23 27.74 -11.62
CA GLU A 224 -0.34 28.85 -12.01
C GLU A 224 -1.15 30.06 -12.50
N ASN A 225 -2.27 29.84 -13.20
CA ASN A 225 -3.11 30.91 -13.77
C ASN A 225 -4.34 31.23 -12.91
N ASN A 226 -4.95 30.21 -12.28
CA ASN A 226 -6.24 30.40 -11.61
C ASN A 226 -6.15 30.44 -10.08
N GLY A 227 -5.03 30.04 -9.48
CA GLY A 227 -4.78 30.10 -8.05
C GLY A 227 -5.69 29.21 -7.18
N ARG A 228 -6.44 28.27 -7.80
CA ARG A 228 -7.43 27.42 -7.12
C ARG A 228 -6.76 26.20 -6.51
N PHE A 229 -7.18 25.84 -5.28
CA PHE A 229 -6.78 24.60 -4.63
C PHE A 229 -7.92 24.04 -3.76
N PHE A 230 -7.83 22.76 -3.40
CA PHE A 230 -8.90 22.03 -2.76
C PHE A 230 -8.39 21.37 -1.49
N VAL A 231 -9.22 21.39 -0.45
CA VAL A 231 -8.92 20.76 0.83
C VAL A 231 -10.06 19.84 1.26
N TYR A 232 -9.71 18.76 1.97
CA TYR A 232 -10.67 17.85 2.58
C TYR A 232 -10.40 17.81 4.09
N TYR A 233 -11.39 18.19 4.89
CA TYR A 233 -11.22 18.28 6.34
C TYR A 233 -12.50 17.93 7.10
N SER A 234 -12.38 17.55 8.38
CA SER A 234 -13.50 17.19 9.25
C SER A 234 -13.97 18.39 10.06
N ALA A 235 -15.22 18.83 9.87
CA ALA A 235 -15.88 19.91 10.59
C ALA A 235 -16.92 19.37 11.59
N PRO A 236 -17.32 20.13 12.62
CA PRO A 236 -18.44 19.76 13.47
C PRO A 236 -19.74 19.62 12.65
N SER A 237 -20.47 18.52 12.88
CA SER A 237 -21.81 18.35 12.28
C SER A 237 -22.88 19.09 13.08
N SER A 238 -23.90 19.57 12.37
CA SER A 238 -25.13 20.07 12.98
C SER A 238 -26.11 18.95 13.34
N ASP A 239 -25.93 17.74 12.78
CA ASP A 239 -26.72 16.55 13.13
C ASP A 239 -26.08 15.88 14.36
N PRO A 240 -26.79 15.78 15.50
CA PRO A 240 -26.28 15.16 16.72
C PRO A 240 -26.05 13.64 16.61
N ASN A 241 -26.55 12.99 15.56
CA ASN A 241 -26.33 11.56 15.31
C ASN A 241 -25.04 11.30 14.53
N LEU A 242 -24.38 12.34 14.01
CA LEU A 242 -23.14 12.25 13.28
C LEU A 242 -21.94 12.64 14.14
N ASN A 243 -20.83 11.97 13.92
CA ASN A 243 -19.58 12.27 14.61
C ASN A 243 -18.97 13.60 14.11
N CYS A 244 -19.03 13.83 12.81
CA CYS A 244 -18.55 15.03 12.14
C CYS A 244 -19.16 15.12 10.73
N ASP A 245 -18.86 16.24 10.04
CA ASP A 245 -19.01 16.35 8.60
C ASP A 245 -17.63 16.37 7.94
N SER A 246 -17.39 15.56 6.95
CA SER A 246 -16.26 15.73 6.05
C SER A 246 -16.60 16.80 5.00
N ILE A 247 -15.72 17.78 4.83
CA ILE A 247 -15.89 18.91 3.96
C ILE A 247 -14.87 18.88 2.83
N LEU A 248 -15.35 18.85 1.60
CA LEU A 248 -14.56 19.20 0.42
C LEU A 248 -14.80 20.69 0.13
N ALA A 249 -13.73 21.48 0.16
CA ALA A 249 -13.82 22.91 -0.11
C ALA A 249 -12.74 23.39 -1.09
N GLU A 250 -13.13 24.32 -1.95
CA GLU A 250 -12.25 25.10 -2.82
C GLU A 250 -11.81 26.38 -2.13
N TYR A 251 -10.55 26.76 -2.32
CA TYR A 251 -9.95 28.01 -1.88
C TYR A 251 -9.15 28.66 -3.02
N GLN A 252 -8.81 29.92 -2.81
CA GLN A 252 -7.95 30.72 -3.69
C GLN A 252 -6.65 31.08 -2.97
N VAL A 253 -5.55 31.15 -3.72
CA VAL A 253 -4.33 31.80 -3.23
C VAL A 253 -4.53 33.32 -3.12
N SER A 254 -3.84 33.95 -2.20
CA SER A 254 -3.87 35.44 -2.08
C SER A 254 -3.29 36.07 -3.34
N SER A 255 -3.97 37.09 -3.85
CA SER A 255 -3.48 37.89 -4.99
C SER A 255 -2.20 38.70 -4.68
N GLU A 256 -1.87 38.89 -3.40
CA GLU A 256 -0.73 39.70 -2.96
C GLU A 256 0.51 38.82 -2.62
N ASN A 257 0.27 37.59 -2.18
CA ASN A 257 1.34 36.71 -1.73
C ASN A 257 1.07 35.24 -2.12
N PRO A 258 1.83 34.65 -3.05
CA PRO A 258 1.63 33.28 -3.48
C PRO A 258 1.93 32.22 -2.40
N ASP A 259 2.55 32.62 -1.30
CA ASP A 259 2.85 31.75 -0.15
C ASP A 259 1.76 31.80 0.95
N VAL A 260 0.60 32.45 0.68
CA VAL A 260 -0.54 32.56 1.63
C VAL A 260 -1.86 32.41 0.86
N ALA A 261 -2.77 31.59 1.40
CA ALA A 261 -4.13 31.48 0.86
C ALA A 261 -5.04 32.63 1.33
N ASP A 262 -6.02 32.99 0.53
CA ASP A 262 -7.15 33.81 0.98
C ASP A 262 -8.10 32.95 1.81
N SER A 263 -8.03 33.06 3.13
CA SER A 263 -8.86 32.28 4.06
C SER A 263 -10.35 32.62 3.99
N SER A 264 -10.72 33.74 3.35
CA SER A 264 -12.11 34.18 3.16
C SER A 264 -12.74 33.62 1.87
N SER A 265 -11.94 33.02 0.98
CA SER A 265 -12.35 32.51 -0.32
C SER A 265 -13.03 31.17 -0.30
N GLU A 266 -13.28 30.55 0.86
CA GLU A 266 -13.86 29.23 0.99
C GLU A 266 -15.17 29.06 0.22
N LYS A 267 -15.20 28.08 -0.66
CA LYS A 267 -16.40 27.57 -1.33
C LYS A 267 -16.56 26.10 -1.01
N ILE A 268 -17.54 25.75 -0.17
CA ILE A 268 -17.84 24.35 0.14
C ILE A 268 -18.46 23.70 -1.10
N LEU A 269 -17.86 22.64 -1.59
CA LEU A 269 -18.33 21.85 -2.72
C LEU A 269 -19.20 20.68 -2.23
N VAL A 270 -18.70 19.86 -1.30
CA VAL A 270 -19.41 18.71 -0.77
C VAL A 270 -19.35 18.70 0.75
N ARG A 271 -20.45 18.31 1.38
CA ARG A 271 -20.57 18.05 2.81
C ARG A 271 -21.04 16.61 3.01
N ILE A 272 -20.27 15.80 3.71
CA ILE A 272 -20.50 14.38 3.91
C ILE A 272 -20.74 14.13 5.39
N GLY A 273 -21.91 13.68 5.77
CA GLY A 273 -22.20 13.27 7.14
C GLY A 273 -21.48 11.98 7.50
N GLU A 274 -20.71 11.99 8.56
CA GLU A 274 -19.85 10.90 9.00
C GLU A 274 -20.34 10.31 10.32
N PRO A 275 -20.78 9.04 10.34
CA PRO A 275 -21.33 8.44 11.56
C PRO A 275 -20.28 8.20 12.64
N GLU A 276 -19.06 7.77 12.27
CA GLU A 276 -17.99 7.40 13.21
C GLU A 276 -16.76 8.32 13.09
N MET A 277 -15.77 8.13 13.98
CA MET A 277 -14.54 8.93 13.99
C MET A 277 -13.44 8.41 13.06
N ASN A 278 -13.59 7.24 12.49
CA ASN A 278 -12.62 6.55 11.65
C ASN A 278 -13.12 6.34 10.22
N HIS A 279 -12.26 5.82 9.34
CA HIS A 279 -12.49 5.58 7.91
C HIS A 279 -12.93 6.84 7.15
N LYS A 280 -12.11 7.88 7.21
CA LYS A 280 -12.45 9.16 6.56
C LYS A 280 -11.97 9.27 5.11
N GLY A 281 -11.05 8.39 4.68
CA GLY A 281 -10.40 8.57 3.38
C GLY A 281 -9.72 9.92 3.29
N GLY A 282 -10.21 10.77 2.38
CA GLY A 282 -9.88 12.19 2.28
C GLY A 282 -8.80 12.53 1.27
N GLN A 283 -8.18 11.56 0.59
CA GLN A 283 -7.25 11.85 -0.51
C GLN A 283 -7.97 12.60 -1.62
N LEU A 284 -7.28 13.61 -2.17
CA LEU A 284 -7.67 14.38 -3.33
C LEU A 284 -6.58 14.29 -4.41
N ALA A 285 -6.97 14.10 -5.65
CA ALA A 285 -6.08 14.24 -6.79
C ALA A 285 -6.87 14.58 -8.06
N PHE A 286 -6.26 15.33 -8.97
CA PHE A 286 -6.78 15.48 -10.32
C PHE A 286 -6.33 14.31 -11.18
N GLY A 287 -7.29 13.71 -11.91
CA GLY A 287 -6.98 12.72 -12.93
C GLY A 287 -6.38 13.35 -14.18
N PRO A 288 -5.79 12.54 -15.06
CA PRO A 288 -5.29 13.02 -16.36
C PRO A 288 -6.41 13.55 -17.27
N ASP A 289 -7.65 13.26 -16.95
CA ASP A 289 -8.87 13.75 -17.59
C ASP A 289 -9.31 15.16 -17.12
N GLY A 290 -8.57 15.73 -16.13
CA GLY A 290 -8.80 17.07 -15.58
C GLY A 290 -9.88 17.15 -14.51
N TYR A 291 -10.52 16.04 -14.12
CA TYR A 291 -11.53 16.01 -13.06
C TYR A 291 -10.92 15.74 -11.68
N LEU A 292 -11.61 16.20 -10.63
CA LEU A 292 -11.20 16.00 -9.24
C LEU A 292 -11.73 14.65 -8.74
N TYR A 293 -10.82 13.81 -8.26
CA TYR A 293 -11.15 12.54 -7.59
C TYR A 293 -11.02 12.68 -6.09
N VAL A 294 -11.95 12.04 -5.36
CA VAL A 294 -12.05 12.10 -3.90
C VAL A 294 -12.25 10.71 -3.33
N GLY A 295 -11.38 10.25 -2.46
CA GLY A 295 -11.55 9.01 -1.72
C GLY A 295 -12.37 9.25 -0.45
N VAL A 296 -13.44 8.47 -0.27
CA VAL A 296 -14.34 8.56 0.89
C VAL A 296 -14.51 7.19 1.52
N GLY A 297 -14.23 7.07 2.81
CA GLY A 297 -14.41 5.80 3.54
C GLY A 297 -15.88 5.44 3.77
N ASP A 298 -16.11 4.24 4.28
CA ASP A 298 -17.45 3.67 4.52
C ASP A 298 -18.23 4.34 5.66
N GLY A 299 -17.62 5.33 6.34
CA GLY A 299 -18.19 6.05 7.48
C GLY A 299 -17.77 5.50 8.83
N GLY A 300 -16.96 4.41 8.85
CA GLY A 300 -16.31 3.89 10.05
C GLY A 300 -17.05 2.78 10.78
N GLY A 301 -16.51 2.43 11.93
CA GLY A 301 -16.96 1.27 12.69
C GLY A 301 -16.41 -0.05 12.14
N ALA A 302 -16.75 -1.16 12.79
CA ALA A 302 -16.32 -2.47 12.35
C ALA A 302 -17.37 -3.12 11.44
N GLY A 303 -16.94 -3.65 10.29
CA GLY A 303 -17.76 -4.45 9.40
C GLY A 303 -18.88 -3.68 8.68
N ASP A 304 -18.72 -2.37 8.50
CA ASP A 304 -19.66 -1.50 7.74
C ASP A 304 -21.13 -1.75 8.14
N GLN A 305 -21.45 -1.58 9.42
CA GLN A 305 -22.78 -1.86 10.00
C GLN A 305 -23.79 -0.72 9.80
N HIS A 306 -23.49 0.24 8.93
CA HIS A 306 -24.37 1.37 8.62
C HIS A 306 -25.39 0.97 7.55
N GLY A 307 -26.67 0.92 7.94
CA GLY A 307 -27.75 0.44 7.07
C GLY A 307 -27.75 -1.09 6.86
N THR A 308 -28.64 -1.57 6.01
CA THR A 308 -28.86 -3.01 5.80
C THR A 308 -27.75 -3.68 5.00
N ILE A 309 -27.18 -2.95 4.04
CA ILE A 309 -26.20 -3.49 3.08
C ILE A 309 -24.81 -2.90 3.26
N GLY A 310 -24.63 -2.03 4.26
CA GLY A 310 -23.42 -1.24 4.45
C GLY A 310 -23.26 -0.10 3.44
N ASN A 311 -22.39 0.83 3.75
CA ASN A 311 -22.15 1.98 2.88
C ASN A 311 -21.28 1.62 1.67
N GLY A 312 -20.36 0.67 1.80
CA GLY A 312 -19.49 0.24 0.70
C GLY A 312 -20.30 -0.18 -0.53
N GLN A 313 -21.33 -1.02 -0.34
CA GLN A 313 -22.19 -1.52 -1.41
C GLN A 313 -23.40 -0.63 -1.72
N ASN A 314 -23.68 0.38 -0.91
CA ASN A 314 -24.84 1.26 -1.11
C ASN A 314 -24.52 2.41 -2.07
N ILE A 315 -24.98 2.32 -3.32
CA ILE A 315 -24.77 3.36 -4.34
C ILE A 315 -25.65 4.61 -4.15
N SER A 316 -26.54 4.63 -3.15
CA SER A 316 -27.35 5.81 -2.78
C SER A 316 -26.66 6.72 -1.75
N THR A 317 -25.40 6.44 -1.40
CA THR A 317 -24.55 7.25 -0.54
C THR A 317 -23.17 7.39 -1.17
N ILE A 318 -22.48 8.49 -0.83
CA ILE A 318 -21.09 8.72 -1.26
C ILE A 318 -20.06 8.13 -0.31
N LEU A 319 -20.48 7.48 0.80
CA LEU A 319 -19.58 6.77 1.71
C LEU A 319 -19.12 5.43 1.10
N GLY A 320 -17.84 5.07 1.29
CA GLY A 320 -17.22 3.87 0.72
C GLY A 320 -16.99 3.94 -0.80
N LYS A 321 -16.56 5.12 -1.31
CA LYS A 321 -16.51 5.45 -2.73
C LYS A 321 -15.21 6.16 -3.13
N ILE A 322 -14.89 6.04 -4.41
CA ILE A 322 -14.12 7.07 -5.13
C ILE A 322 -15.12 7.92 -5.91
N LEU A 323 -15.12 9.23 -5.67
CA LEU A 323 -15.94 10.20 -6.39
C LEU A 323 -15.12 10.84 -7.51
N ARG A 324 -15.81 11.32 -8.58
CA ARG A 324 -15.20 12.08 -9.68
C ARG A 324 -16.09 13.27 -10.04
N LEU A 325 -15.53 14.48 -9.89
CA LEU A 325 -16.26 15.75 -9.93
C LEU A 325 -15.63 16.69 -10.98
N ASP A 326 -16.47 17.41 -11.70
CA ASP A 326 -16.07 18.54 -12.56
C ASP A 326 -16.14 19.83 -11.76
N VAL A 327 -15.00 20.36 -11.34
CA VAL A 327 -14.91 21.58 -10.53
C VAL A 327 -14.87 22.85 -11.37
N ASP A 328 -14.87 22.73 -12.69
CA ASP A 328 -14.82 23.86 -13.63
C ASP A 328 -16.18 24.22 -14.20
N THR A 329 -17.16 23.33 -14.05
CA THR A 329 -18.53 23.56 -14.50
C THR A 329 -19.55 23.37 -13.35
N GLY A 330 -20.76 23.84 -13.54
CA GLY A 330 -21.85 23.66 -12.58
C GLY A 330 -21.74 24.52 -11.30
N THR A 331 -22.65 24.30 -10.36
CA THR A 331 -22.67 24.96 -9.06
C THR A 331 -23.32 24.04 -8.04
N PRO A 332 -22.61 23.61 -6.96
CA PRO A 332 -21.24 23.97 -6.60
C PRO A 332 -20.16 23.31 -7.47
N TYR A 333 -20.46 22.22 -8.19
CA TYR A 333 -19.62 21.51 -9.16
C TYR A 333 -20.52 20.89 -10.24
N GLY A 334 -19.94 20.40 -11.33
CA GLY A 334 -20.57 19.60 -12.35
C GLY A 334 -20.27 18.12 -12.18
N ILE A 335 -20.97 17.28 -12.95
CA ILE A 335 -20.76 15.85 -13.02
C ILE A 335 -20.21 15.50 -14.41
N PRO A 336 -19.08 14.78 -14.51
CA PRO A 336 -18.61 14.24 -15.78
C PRO A 336 -19.68 13.33 -16.41
N SER A 337 -20.00 13.56 -17.68
CA SER A 337 -21.12 12.86 -18.36
C SER A 337 -20.91 11.36 -18.55
N ASP A 338 -19.68 10.90 -18.41
CA ASP A 338 -19.24 9.51 -18.49
C ASP A 338 -19.03 8.85 -17.12
N ASN A 339 -19.46 9.49 -16.01
CA ASN A 339 -19.56 8.82 -14.73
C ASN A 339 -20.57 7.67 -14.81
N PRO A 340 -20.29 6.51 -14.16
CA PRO A 340 -20.98 5.26 -14.44
C PRO A 340 -22.47 5.26 -14.04
N PHE A 341 -22.87 6.15 -13.13
CA PHE A 341 -24.24 6.21 -12.62
C PHE A 341 -25.07 7.35 -13.24
N VAL A 342 -24.49 8.19 -14.12
CA VAL A 342 -25.23 9.27 -14.80
C VAL A 342 -26.38 8.67 -15.61
N GLY A 343 -27.61 9.06 -15.23
CA GLY A 343 -28.84 8.54 -15.84
C GLY A 343 -29.16 7.07 -15.50
N GLN A 344 -28.52 6.52 -14.48
CA GLN A 344 -28.75 5.18 -13.91
C GLN A 344 -29.17 5.29 -12.45
N GLU A 345 -29.45 4.15 -11.79
CA GLU A 345 -29.63 4.11 -10.35
C GLU A 345 -28.28 4.32 -9.66
N GLY A 346 -28.22 5.21 -8.67
CA GLY A 346 -27.02 5.57 -7.91
C GLY A 346 -26.77 7.07 -7.92
N LEU A 347 -25.75 7.52 -7.19
CA LEU A 347 -25.32 8.92 -7.19
C LEU A 347 -24.38 9.19 -8.35
N ASP A 348 -24.64 10.25 -9.09
CA ASP A 348 -23.89 10.62 -10.31
C ASP A 348 -22.42 10.96 -10.03
N GLU A 349 -22.06 11.30 -8.78
CA GLU A 349 -20.70 11.59 -8.33
C GLU A 349 -19.79 10.36 -8.27
N ILE A 350 -20.37 9.17 -8.16
CA ILE A 350 -19.62 7.92 -7.95
C ILE A 350 -18.84 7.54 -9.20
N TYR A 351 -17.54 7.36 -9.05
CA TYR A 351 -16.65 6.77 -10.06
C TYR A 351 -16.47 5.26 -9.85
N ALA A 352 -16.26 4.83 -8.59
CA ALA A 352 -16.13 3.43 -8.19
C ALA A 352 -16.62 3.26 -6.74
N TYR A 353 -16.99 2.03 -6.35
CA TYR A 353 -17.60 1.75 -5.05
C TYR A 353 -17.13 0.43 -4.45
N GLY A 354 -17.56 0.15 -3.22
CA GLY A 354 -17.18 -1.08 -2.54
C GLY A 354 -15.84 -0.95 -1.82
N PHE A 355 -15.50 0.24 -1.33
CA PHE A 355 -14.31 0.50 -0.52
C PHE A 355 -14.66 0.59 0.96
N ARG A 356 -13.67 0.24 1.81
CA ARG A 356 -13.75 0.41 3.24
C ARG A 356 -13.17 1.75 3.69
N ASN A 357 -11.90 1.97 3.46
CA ASN A 357 -11.20 3.21 3.78
C ASN A 357 -10.09 3.47 2.75
N PRO A 358 -10.45 3.94 1.54
CA PRO A 358 -9.50 4.26 0.48
C PRO A 358 -8.65 5.45 0.93
N TYR A 359 -7.63 5.15 1.76
CA TYR A 359 -6.91 6.17 2.54
C TYR A 359 -6.06 7.06 1.66
N ARG A 360 -5.28 6.46 0.74
CA ARG A 360 -4.47 7.21 -0.23
C ARG A 360 -4.57 6.58 -1.59
N PHE A 361 -4.53 7.44 -2.60
CA PHE A 361 -4.47 7.04 -3.99
C PHE A 361 -3.60 8.00 -4.81
N SER A 362 -3.15 7.52 -5.95
CA SER A 362 -2.37 8.30 -6.90
C SER A 362 -2.62 7.84 -8.33
N PHE A 363 -2.41 8.74 -9.28
CA PHE A 363 -2.44 8.40 -10.69
C PHE A 363 -1.04 8.12 -11.21
N ASP A 364 -0.93 7.08 -12.03
CA ASP A 364 0.15 6.94 -12.99
C ASP A 364 -0.05 8.01 -14.08
N ARG A 365 0.84 8.99 -14.15
CA ARG A 365 0.70 10.12 -15.07
C ARG A 365 0.86 9.71 -16.53
N GLU A 366 1.55 8.61 -16.82
CA GLU A 366 1.79 8.14 -18.19
C GLU A 366 0.62 7.30 -18.70
N SER A 367 0.16 6.31 -17.92
CA SER A 367 -0.90 5.40 -18.35
C SER A 367 -2.31 5.85 -17.92
N GLY A 368 -2.42 6.77 -16.97
CA GLY A 368 -3.69 7.20 -16.37
C GLY A 368 -4.29 6.19 -15.39
N ARG A 369 -3.59 5.11 -15.03
CA ARG A 369 -4.07 4.12 -14.04
C ARG A 369 -4.21 4.77 -12.66
N LEU A 370 -5.33 4.53 -12.00
CA LEU A 370 -5.61 4.98 -10.64
C LEU A 370 -5.27 3.87 -9.65
N PHE A 371 -4.24 4.06 -8.83
CA PHE A 371 -3.86 3.16 -7.76
C PHE A 371 -4.49 3.61 -6.45
N VAL A 372 -5.24 2.74 -5.78
CA VAL A 372 -5.93 3.02 -4.52
C VAL A 372 -5.50 2.01 -3.47
N ALA A 373 -5.04 2.50 -2.33
CA ALA A 373 -4.78 1.69 -1.13
C ALA A 373 -6.01 1.73 -0.24
N ASP A 374 -6.68 0.59 -0.10
CA ASP A 374 -7.84 0.42 0.78
C ASP A 374 -7.45 -0.34 2.05
N VAL A 375 -7.69 0.29 3.20
CA VAL A 375 -7.30 -0.27 4.50
C VAL A 375 -8.31 -1.32 4.93
N GLY A 376 -7.83 -2.54 5.16
CA GLY A 376 -8.63 -3.68 5.55
C GLY A 376 -9.19 -3.63 6.96
N GLN A 377 -10.04 -4.62 7.30
CA GLN A 377 -10.75 -4.68 8.58
C GLN A 377 -9.97 -5.49 9.62
N ASP A 378 -9.75 -6.78 9.34
CA ASP A 378 -9.29 -7.73 10.33
C ASP A 378 -7.98 -8.43 9.93
N LEU A 379 -7.80 -8.73 8.64
CA LEU A 379 -6.75 -9.65 8.21
C LEU A 379 -5.94 -9.19 7.00
N TRP A 380 -6.52 -8.40 6.09
CA TRP A 380 -5.91 -8.14 4.79
C TRP A 380 -5.90 -6.66 4.43
N GLU A 381 -4.75 -6.20 3.95
CA GLU A 381 -4.55 -4.89 3.36
C GLU A 381 -4.44 -5.03 1.84
N GLU A 382 -4.99 -4.10 1.07
CA GLU A 382 -5.07 -4.23 -0.39
C GLU A 382 -4.67 -2.97 -1.17
N LEU A 383 -4.20 -3.20 -2.39
CA LEU A 383 -3.93 -2.18 -3.39
C LEU A 383 -4.64 -2.53 -4.68
N ASP A 384 -5.41 -1.58 -5.19
CA ASP A 384 -6.24 -1.74 -6.38
C ASP A 384 -5.77 -0.86 -7.53
N ILE A 385 -6.01 -1.30 -8.76
CA ILE A 385 -6.11 -0.41 -9.92
C ILE A 385 -7.60 -0.16 -10.19
N VAL A 386 -8.02 1.08 -10.00
CA VAL A 386 -9.44 1.44 -10.01
C VAL A 386 -9.90 1.88 -11.39
N ILE A 387 -11.02 1.28 -11.81
CA ILE A 387 -11.68 1.55 -13.10
C ILE A 387 -13.06 2.17 -12.91
N ASN A 388 -13.53 2.86 -13.93
CA ASN A 388 -14.86 3.45 -13.98
C ASN A 388 -15.95 2.39 -13.79
N GLY A 389 -16.84 2.56 -12.80
CA GLY A 389 -17.94 1.65 -12.47
C GLY A 389 -17.53 0.40 -11.69
N GLY A 390 -16.26 0.23 -11.32
CA GLY A 390 -15.77 -0.93 -10.59
C GLY A 390 -16.37 -1.06 -9.19
N ASN A 391 -16.70 -2.31 -8.79
CA ASN A 391 -17.08 -2.69 -7.42
C ASN A 391 -15.93 -3.46 -6.78
N TYR A 392 -15.32 -2.90 -5.71
CA TYR A 392 -14.14 -3.44 -5.03
C TYR A 392 -14.48 -4.33 -3.83
N GLY A 393 -15.77 -4.66 -3.68
CA GLY A 393 -16.23 -5.79 -2.91
C GLY A 393 -16.48 -5.55 -1.43
N TRP A 394 -15.98 -4.51 -0.79
CA TRP A 394 -16.26 -4.26 0.62
C TRP A 394 -17.77 -4.03 0.87
N ARG A 395 -18.42 -4.68 1.83
CA ARG A 395 -17.95 -5.68 2.82
C ARG A 395 -18.22 -7.14 2.42
N ILE A 396 -18.49 -7.43 1.17
CA ILE A 396 -18.61 -8.83 0.69
C ILE A 396 -17.27 -9.54 0.83
N MET A 397 -16.21 -8.83 0.46
CA MET A 397 -14.81 -9.29 0.46
C MET A 397 -13.94 -8.38 1.34
N GLU A 398 -12.82 -8.91 1.85
CA GLU A 398 -11.65 -8.21 2.38
C GLU A 398 -10.44 -8.72 1.60
N GLY A 399 -9.89 -7.91 0.69
CA GLY A 399 -8.96 -8.38 -0.31
C GLY A 399 -9.58 -9.48 -1.21
N ASN A 400 -8.83 -10.54 -1.46
CA ASN A 400 -9.29 -11.72 -2.18
C ASN A 400 -10.11 -12.70 -1.29
N HIS A 401 -10.48 -12.31 -0.08
CA HIS A 401 -11.03 -13.21 0.93
C HIS A 401 -12.49 -12.86 1.26
N PRO A 402 -13.39 -13.87 1.33
CA PRO A 402 -14.77 -13.62 1.72
C PRO A 402 -14.87 -13.08 3.15
N TYR A 403 -15.56 -11.94 3.33
CA TYR A 403 -15.87 -11.34 4.63
C TYR A 403 -17.36 -11.56 4.99
N ASP A 404 -18.29 -11.07 4.17
CA ASP A 404 -19.74 -11.32 4.30
C ASP A 404 -20.33 -11.83 2.97
N PRO A 405 -20.05 -13.09 2.58
CA PRO A 405 -20.50 -13.61 1.29
C PRO A 405 -22.03 -13.75 1.19
N ALA A 406 -22.76 -13.74 2.32
CA ALA A 406 -24.22 -13.76 2.31
C ALA A 406 -24.81 -12.46 1.74
N LEU A 407 -24.10 -11.34 1.91
CA LEU A 407 -24.48 -10.06 1.34
C LEU A 407 -24.48 -10.09 -0.20
N ALA A 408 -23.51 -10.77 -0.83
CA ALA A 408 -23.48 -10.95 -2.28
C ALA A 408 -24.77 -11.62 -2.79
N THR A 409 -25.22 -12.67 -2.09
CA THR A 409 -26.49 -13.34 -2.42
C THR A 409 -27.69 -12.40 -2.24
N THR A 410 -27.71 -11.61 -1.17
CA THR A 410 -28.78 -10.65 -0.88
C THR A 410 -28.89 -9.57 -1.95
N LEU A 411 -27.76 -9.10 -2.47
CA LEU A 411 -27.66 -8.06 -3.49
C LEU A 411 -27.72 -8.62 -4.92
N ASN A 412 -27.75 -9.93 -5.07
CA ASN A 412 -27.67 -10.62 -6.37
C ASN A 412 -26.39 -10.23 -7.15
N ILE A 413 -25.27 -10.09 -6.45
CA ILE A 413 -23.95 -9.79 -7.02
C ILE A 413 -23.19 -11.10 -7.22
N SER A 414 -22.70 -11.34 -8.45
CA SER A 414 -21.73 -12.41 -8.70
C SER A 414 -20.36 -12.01 -8.17
N LEU A 415 -19.68 -12.87 -7.40
CA LEU A 415 -18.31 -12.62 -6.96
C LEU A 415 -17.34 -12.42 -8.13
N GLU A 416 -17.61 -13.06 -9.27
CA GLU A 416 -16.81 -12.91 -10.50
C GLU A 416 -16.92 -11.51 -11.12
N SER A 417 -17.95 -10.72 -10.77
CA SER A 417 -18.13 -9.34 -11.24
C SER A 417 -17.40 -8.31 -10.40
N LEU A 418 -16.87 -8.70 -9.24
CA LEU A 418 -16.08 -7.82 -8.38
C LEU A 418 -14.69 -7.57 -9.00
N GLN A 419 -14.15 -6.41 -8.69
CA GLN A 419 -12.75 -6.11 -8.98
C GLN A 419 -11.91 -6.59 -7.81
N TYR A 420 -10.84 -7.30 -8.12
CA TYR A 420 -9.93 -7.84 -7.12
C TYR A 420 -8.62 -7.05 -7.08
N PRO A 421 -7.98 -6.94 -5.91
CA PRO A 421 -6.73 -6.19 -5.78
C PRO A 421 -5.60 -6.75 -6.64
N ILE A 422 -4.76 -5.87 -7.13
CA ILE A 422 -3.52 -6.25 -7.82
C ILE A 422 -2.48 -6.78 -6.84
N PHE A 423 -2.61 -6.41 -5.56
CA PHE A 423 -1.72 -6.86 -4.50
C PHE A 423 -2.43 -6.77 -3.15
N GLU A 424 -2.21 -7.78 -2.29
CA GLU A 424 -2.67 -7.82 -0.90
C GLU A 424 -1.59 -8.37 0.04
N TYR A 425 -1.71 -8.08 1.32
CA TYR A 425 -0.89 -8.70 2.37
C TYR A 425 -1.65 -8.81 3.68
N SER A 426 -1.28 -9.85 4.47
CA SER A 426 -1.93 -10.09 5.77
C SER A 426 -1.39 -9.18 6.88
N HIS A 427 -2.16 -9.05 7.95
CA HIS A 427 -1.77 -8.33 9.17
C HIS A 427 -0.55 -8.93 9.90
N ASP A 428 -0.06 -10.11 9.49
CA ASP A 428 1.25 -10.61 9.93
C ASP A 428 2.43 -9.80 9.35
N VAL A 429 2.20 -9.04 8.30
CA VAL A 429 3.19 -8.22 7.59
C VAL A 429 3.14 -6.76 8.02
N GLY A 430 1.94 -6.20 8.13
CA GLY A 430 1.66 -4.83 8.50
C GLY A 430 0.18 -4.66 8.83
N HIS A 431 -0.22 -3.53 9.40
CA HIS A 431 -1.58 -3.37 9.94
C HIS A 431 -2.40 -2.27 9.28
N SER A 432 -1.82 -1.50 8.37
CA SER A 432 -2.55 -0.46 7.64
C SER A 432 -1.74 0.01 6.45
N ILE A 433 -2.21 -0.29 5.26
CA ILE A 433 -1.60 0.21 4.03
C ILE A 433 -1.78 1.73 3.94
N ILE A 434 -0.67 2.43 3.68
CA ILE A 434 -0.71 3.89 3.55
C ILE A 434 -0.88 4.31 2.08
N GLY A 435 -0.61 3.40 1.14
CA GLY A 435 -0.54 3.76 -0.27
C GLY A 435 0.76 4.49 -0.61
N GLY A 436 0.83 5.03 -1.81
CA GLY A 436 2.04 5.65 -2.34
C GLY A 436 1.89 6.13 -3.77
N TYR A 437 2.99 6.07 -4.53
CA TYR A 437 3.07 6.59 -5.89
C TYR A 437 3.84 5.66 -6.81
N LEU A 438 3.43 5.60 -8.08
CA LEU A 438 4.27 5.02 -9.12
C LEU A 438 5.45 5.99 -9.36
N TYR A 439 6.68 5.52 -9.12
CA TYR A 439 7.85 6.37 -9.26
C TYR A 439 8.10 6.74 -10.72
N GLN A 440 8.16 8.02 -10.99
CA GLN A 440 8.39 8.61 -12.31
C GLN A 440 9.47 9.71 -12.28
N GLY A 441 10.22 9.79 -11.17
CA GLY A 441 11.34 10.72 -11.03
C GLY A 441 12.51 10.38 -11.94
N SER A 442 13.34 11.35 -12.21
CA SER A 442 14.52 11.20 -13.10
C SER A 442 15.79 10.78 -12.37
N SER A 443 15.81 10.89 -11.02
CA SER A 443 17.01 10.60 -10.23
C SER A 443 17.34 9.12 -10.15
N SER A 444 16.37 8.23 -10.41
CA SER A 444 16.50 6.78 -10.27
C SER A 444 15.86 6.04 -11.44
N PRO A 445 16.50 6.01 -12.62
CA PRO A 445 15.91 5.42 -13.84
C PRO A 445 15.49 3.94 -13.67
N ASP A 446 16.24 3.16 -12.88
CA ASP A 446 15.96 1.74 -12.62
C ASP A 446 14.71 1.52 -11.74
N ALA A 447 14.24 2.56 -11.05
CA ALA A 447 13.05 2.52 -10.21
C ALA A 447 11.77 2.96 -10.94
N VAL A 448 11.89 3.53 -12.14
CA VAL A 448 10.74 4.01 -12.93
C VAL A 448 9.77 2.87 -13.17
N GLY A 449 8.47 3.11 -12.89
CA GLY A 449 7.43 2.09 -12.97
C GLY A 449 7.26 1.24 -11.72
N SER A 450 8.09 1.43 -10.69
CA SER A 450 7.87 0.80 -9.38
C SER A 450 6.85 1.60 -8.58
N TYR A 451 5.82 0.94 -8.02
CA TYR A 451 4.88 1.58 -7.11
C TYR A 451 5.45 1.56 -5.69
N VAL A 452 5.89 2.73 -5.22
CA VAL A 452 6.50 2.90 -3.87
C VAL A 452 5.41 3.22 -2.86
N PHE A 453 5.31 2.42 -1.80
CA PHE A 453 4.27 2.55 -0.78
C PHE A 453 4.78 2.16 0.60
N GLY A 454 3.95 2.36 1.62
CA GLY A 454 4.29 2.01 2.99
C GLY A 454 3.15 1.34 3.73
N ASP A 455 3.53 0.67 4.82
CA ASP A 455 2.64 0.27 5.89
C ASP A 455 2.85 1.18 7.11
N TRP A 456 1.75 1.58 7.75
CA TRP A 456 1.76 2.45 8.92
C TRP A 456 2.69 1.94 10.02
N SER A 457 2.54 0.66 10.39
CA SER A 457 3.38 0.01 11.40
C SER A 457 3.08 -1.48 11.55
N THR A 458 4.11 -2.25 11.84
CA THR A 458 3.99 -3.67 12.22
C THR A 458 3.41 -3.89 13.63
N GLY A 459 2.94 -2.82 14.30
CA GLY A 459 2.31 -2.92 15.62
C GLY A 459 1.80 -1.58 16.13
N PHE A 460 0.71 -1.63 16.92
CA PHE A 460 0.00 -0.42 17.40
C PHE A 460 0.74 0.38 18.47
N LEU A 461 1.59 -0.27 19.27
CA LEU A 461 2.24 0.37 20.44
C LEU A 461 3.64 0.88 20.16
N LYS A 462 4.27 0.44 19.09
CA LYS A 462 5.64 0.83 18.74
C LYS A 462 5.70 1.22 17.27
N PRO A 463 6.41 2.31 16.94
CA PRO A 463 6.60 2.70 15.56
C PRO A 463 7.43 1.64 14.83
N GLY A 464 6.93 1.11 13.75
CA GLY A 464 7.53 0.03 12.96
C GLY A 464 7.10 0.07 11.50
N GLY A 465 6.93 1.28 10.95
CA GLY A 465 6.56 1.48 9.55
C GLY A 465 7.51 0.80 8.59
N LYS A 466 6.96 0.29 7.52
CA LYS A 466 7.68 -0.43 6.47
C LYS A 466 7.56 0.30 5.15
N LEU A 467 8.67 0.37 4.42
CA LEU A 467 8.74 0.94 3.08
C LEU A 467 8.90 -0.19 2.06
N TYR A 468 7.96 -0.25 1.12
CA TYR A 468 7.89 -1.29 0.10
C TYR A 468 7.82 -0.67 -1.30
N TYR A 469 8.08 -1.49 -2.30
CA TYR A 469 7.72 -1.20 -3.68
C TYR A 469 7.13 -2.43 -4.35
N LEU A 470 6.28 -2.20 -5.36
CA LEU A 470 5.78 -3.22 -6.25
C LEU A 470 6.37 -3.00 -7.64
N GLN A 471 6.64 -4.09 -8.33
CA GLN A 471 6.98 -4.09 -9.75
C GLN A 471 6.03 -5.00 -10.50
N GLU A 472 5.54 -4.50 -11.63
CA GLU A 472 4.71 -5.26 -12.55
C GLU A 472 5.61 -6.08 -13.49
N ASN A 473 5.38 -7.38 -13.58
CA ASN A 473 6.07 -8.20 -14.55
C ASN A 473 5.42 -8.12 -15.94
N THR A 474 6.05 -8.71 -16.93
CA THR A 474 5.56 -8.73 -18.32
C THR A 474 4.20 -9.40 -18.51
N SER A 475 3.71 -10.14 -17.50
CA SER A 475 2.39 -10.80 -17.48
C SER A 475 1.33 -10.00 -16.71
N GLY A 476 1.64 -8.76 -16.29
CA GLY A 476 0.71 -7.92 -15.53
C GLY A 476 0.57 -8.28 -14.05
N VAL A 477 1.46 -9.12 -13.51
CA VAL A 477 1.43 -9.52 -12.09
C VAL A 477 2.37 -8.63 -11.28
N TRP A 478 1.85 -8.10 -10.18
CA TRP A 478 2.59 -7.21 -9.28
C TRP A 478 3.26 -8.00 -8.17
N HIS A 479 4.55 -7.71 -7.93
CA HIS A 479 5.38 -8.36 -6.91
C HIS A 479 5.90 -7.34 -5.91
N ARG A 480 5.78 -7.65 -4.60
CA ARG A 480 6.28 -6.79 -3.53
C ARG A 480 7.72 -7.08 -3.18
N PHE A 481 8.46 -5.99 -2.99
CA PHE A 481 9.80 -5.98 -2.44
C PHE A 481 9.88 -5.02 -1.25
N GLU A 482 10.78 -5.29 -0.29
CA GLU A 482 11.13 -4.34 0.76
C GLU A 482 12.41 -3.63 0.36
N PHE A 483 12.49 -2.32 0.51
CA PHE A 483 13.71 -1.57 0.19
C PHE A 483 14.87 -1.94 1.11
N ASN A 484 16.05 -2.05 0.54
CA ASN A 484 17.29 -2.04 1.29
C ASN A 484 17.61 -0.60 1.73
N LEU A 485 17.27 -0.26 2.97
CA LEU A 485 17.58 1.07 3.51
C LEU A 485 19.09 1.20 3.81
N ILE A 486 19.74 2.17 3.16
CA ILE A 486 21.15 2.47 3.46
C ILE A 486 21.24 2.95 4.91
N LYS A 487 22.11 2.26 5.68
CA LYS A 487 22.46 2.41 7.12
C LYS A 487 21.80 1.41 8.07
N ASP A 488 21.22 0.29 7.58
CA ASP A 488 20.79 -0.88 8.40
C ASP A 488 19.99 -0.51 9.67
N ARG A 489 19.25 0.58 9.67
CA ARG A 489 18.42 0.96 10.80
C ARG A 489 16.96 0.86 10.41
N PRO A 490 16.16 0.10 11.17
CA PRO A 490 14.72 0.11 11.00
C PRO A 490 14.23 1.56 11.09
N LEU A 491 13.24 1.93 10.30
CA LEU A 491 12.70 3.29 10.22
C LEU A 491 12.31 3.83 11.61
N ASN A 492 11.80 2.95 12.51
CA ASN A 492 11.31 3.27 13.86
C ASN A 492 10.39 4.50 13.87
N ARG A 493 9.51 4.59 12.88
CA ARG A 493 8.49 5.61 12.69
C ARG A 493 7.18 4.96 12.27
N PHE A 494 6.09 5.62 12.56
CA PHE A 494 4.82 5.40 11.88
C PHE A 494 4.87 6.12 10.54
N ILE A 495 4.52 5.46 9.45
CA ILE A 495 4.38 6.11 8.13
C ILE A 495 2.97 6.66 8.05
N LEU A 496 2.81 7.94 7.68
CA LEU A 496 1.52 8.63 7.67
C LEU A 496 1.05 9.00 6.26
N GLY A 497 1.95 9.10 5.29
CA GLY A 497 1.62 9.48 3.93
C GLY A 497 2.85 9.58 3.04
N PHE A 498 2.58 9.75 1.76
CA PHE A 498 3.56 10.00 0.72
C PHE A 498 3.12 11.17 -0.14
N GLY A 499 4.06 11.71 -0.91
CA GLY A 499 3.82 12.68 -1.96
C GLY A 499 5.04 12.84 -2.84
N GLU A 500 4.91 13.67 -3.85
CA GLU A 500 5.95 13.94 -4.83
C GLU A 500 6.15 15.43 -5.03
N ASP A 501 7.35 15.80 -5.48
CA ASP A 501 7.60 17.14 -5.97
C ASP A 501 7.25 17.25 -7.48
N GLU A 502 7.46 18.44 -8.06
CA GLU A 502 7.16 18.71 -9.46
C GLU A 502 8.00 17.86 -10.43
N SER A 503 9.13 17.32 -9.98
CA SER A 503 10.01 16.44 -10.77
C SER A 503 9.66 14.95 -10.62
N GLY A 504 8.69 14.60 -9.76
CA GLY A 504 8.29 13.22 -9.49
C GLY A 504 9.18 12.52 -8.47
N GLU A 505 10.02 13.24 -7.74
CA GLU A 505 10.81 12.67 -6.65
C GLU A 505 9.93 12.51 -5.39
N LEU A 506 10.14 11.41 -4.65
CA LEU A 506 9.23 11.00 -3.61
C LEU A 506 9.62 11.50 -2.22
N TYR A 507 8.60 11.78 -1.44
CA TYR A 507 8.70 12.17 -0.03
C TYR A 507 7.78 11.31 0.83
N MET A 508 8.21 11.06 2.07
CA MET A 508 7.47 10.28 3.06
C MET A 508 7.22 11.13 4.30
N LEU A 509 5.98 11.08 4.78
CA LEU A 509 5.56 11.67 6.05
C LEU A 509 5.60 10.62 7.14
N THR A 510 6.21 10.95 8.27
CA THR A 510 6.32 10.02 9.40
C THR A 510 6.09 10.71 10.73
N SER A 511 5.88 9.89 11.77
CA SER A 511 5.87 10.33 13.16
C SER A 511 6.50 9.27 14.06
N TRP A 512 7.14 9.69 15.15
CA TRP A 512 7.62 8.76 16.17
C TRP A 512 6.59 8.53 17.30
N ALA A 513 5.45 9.24 17.26
CA ALA A 513 4.33 9.06 18.18
C ALA A 513 3.01 9.02 17.40
N THR A 514 2.01 8.36 17.97
CA THR A 514 0.63 8.40 17.44
C THR A 514 -0.05 9.72 17.83
N GLY A 515 -0.99 10.18 16.99
CA GLY A 515 -1.81 11.36 17.21
C GLY A 515 -1.04 12.70 17.18
N SER A 516 -1.77 13.78 17.45
CA SER A 516 -1.32 15.16 17.25
C SER A 516 -0.81 15.87 18.52
N LEU A 517 -0.70 15.14 19.65
CA LEU A 517 -0.28 15.73 20.95
C LEU A 517 1.12 16.36 20.88
N LEU A 518 2.05 15.64 20.27
CA LEU A 518 3.45 16.04 20.17
C LEU A 518 3.81 16.49 18.75
N PRO A 519 4.77 17.42 18.59
CA PRO A 519 5.30 17.79 17.29
C PRO A 519 6.31 16.74 16.81
N SER A 520 5.84 15.50 16.69
CA SER A 520 6.64 14.31 16.39
C SER A 520 6.77 14.00 14.90
N GLY A 521 6.05 14.76 14.06
CA GLY A 521 6.01 14.57 12.62
C GLY A 521 7.28 15.03 11.92
N GLU A 522 7.65 14.29 10.89
CA GLU A 522 8.86 14.50 10.08
C GLU A 522 8.54 14.30 8.60
N VAL A 523 9.30 14.99 7.73
CA VAL A 523 9.31 14.78 6.29
C VAL A 523 10.66 14.24 5.87
N TRP A 524 10.64 13.19 5.06
CA TRP A 524 11.84 12.54 4.52
C TRP A 524 11.77 12.54 3.00
N SER A 525 12.86 12.90 2.32
CA SER A 525 13.04 12.59 0.90
C SER A 525 13.47 11.13 0.75
N ILE A 526 13.01 10.49 -0.31
CA ILE A 526 13.37 9.11 -0.68
C ILE A 526 14.17 9.17 -1.97
N LYS A 527 15.44 8.77 -1.91
CA LYS A 527 16.27 8.59 -3.09
C LYS A 527 16.45 7.09 -3.32
N ILE A 528 16.01 6.61 -4.47
CA ILE A 528 16.11 5.20 -4.84
C ILE A 528 17.39 5.00 -5.66
N GLU A 529 18.15 3.92 -5.38
CA GLU A 529 19.44 3.61 -6.02
C GLU A 529 19.47 2.15 -6.50
#